data_712990daab96de35f304fa25a4816dee
#
_entry.id   712990daab96de35f304fa25a4816dee
#
_cell.length_a   1.000
_cell.length_b   1.000
_cell.length_c   1.000
_cell.angle_alpha   90.00
_cell.angle_beta   90.00
_cell.angle_gamma   90.00
#
_symmetry.space_group_name_H-M   'P 1'
#
loop_
_entity.id
_entity.type
_entity.pdbx_description
1 polymer ?
#
loop_
_entity_poly.entity_id
_entity_poly.type
_entity_poly.pdbx_seq_one_letter_code
_entity_poly.pdbx_strand_id
1 'polypeptide(L)'
;YAYWYSSFNRQPSPQLEVGSMLPGFEVLDIAGRTVNSGSFNDRPTIWIFHRGNWCPLCMAQIKEVASQYRDIQAMGVRVALVSPQSHKYTIDLAQRLDVPFEFMTDVCNRAAKTLGIDPPCGLPMGMQVLGYDSDTVLPTVVITEQGGRIVWAHETDNYRVRPEPEIYLDVLRDKGLIVPAT
;
A
#
# COMPACT_ATOMS: atom_id res chain seq x y z
N TYR A 1 22.94 -12.93 -11.36
CA TYR A 1 22.78 -12.77 -9.90
C TYR A 1 21.64 -11.80 -9.57
N ALA A 2 21.55 -10.64 -10.24
CA ALA A 2 20.52 -9.64 -9.99
C ALA A 2 19.10 -10.09 -10.40
N TYR A 3 18.97 -10.95 -11.38
CA TYR A 3 17.67 -11.43 -11.88
C TYR A 3 17.00 -12.42 -10.90
N TRP A 4 17.77 -13.26 -10.23
CA TRP A 4 17.28 -14.25 -9.27
C TRP A 4 16.79 -13.62 -7.97
N TYR A 5 17.43 -12.52 -7.56
CA TYR A 5 17.04 -11.78 -6.35
C TYR A 5 15.83 -10.86 -6.55
N SER A 6 15.40 -10.66 -7.80
CA SER A 6 14.32 -9.72 -8.12
C SER A 6 12.94 -10.36 -8.21
N SER A 7 12.88 -11.67 -8.46
CA SER A 7 11.63 -12.41 -8.57
C SER A 7 11.30 -13.08 -7.24
N PHE A 8 10.05 -12.90 -6.80
CA PHE A 8 9.52 -13.55 -5.60
C PHE A 8 8.91 -14.92 -5.91
N ASN A 9 8.79 -15.31 -7.18
CA ASN A 9 8.00 -16.46 -7.63
C ASN A 9 6.62 -16.47 -6.97
N ARG A 10 5.99 -15.30 -6.94
CA ARG A 10 4.79 -14.99 -6.18
C ARG A 10 3.57 -15.56 -6.87
N GLN A 11 2.75 -16.28 -6.11
CA GLN A 11 1.40 -16.63 -6.54
C GLN A 11 0.44 -15.51 -6.12
N PRO A 12 -0.56 -15.16 -6.96
CA PRO A 12 -1.60 -14.21 -6.58
C PRO A 12 -2.31 -14.63 -5.30
N SER A 13 -2.58 -13.65 -4.42
CA SER A 13 -3.31 -13.94 -3.20
C SER A 13 -4.81 -14.13 -3.47
N PRO A 14 -5.41 -15.24 -3.05
CA PRO A 14 -6.85 -15.45 -3.19
C PRO A 14 -7.68 -14.42 -2.40
N GLN A 15 -7.09 -13.77 -1.38
CA GLN A 15 -7.72 -12.69 -0.62
C GLN A 15 -7.83 -11.38 -1.40
N LEU A 16 -7.08 -11.22 -2.51
CA LEU A 16 -7.05 -10.02 -3.33
C LEU A 16 -7.71 -10.22 -4.70
N GLU A 17 -8.55 -11.22 -4.84
CA GLU A 17 -9.29 -11.46 -6.06
C GLU A 17 -10.24 -10.29 -6.39
N VAL A 18 -10.17 -9.81 -7.63
CA VAL A 18 -11.05 -8.73 -8.11
C VAL A 18 -12.51 -9.16 -8.04
N GLY A 19 -13.35 -8.31 -7.47
CA GLY A 19 -14.76 -8.58 -7.22
C GLY A 19 -15.06 -9.08 -5.80
N SER A 20 -14.05 -9.54 -5.05
CA SER A 20 -14.21 -9.90 -3.63
C SER A 20 -14.17 -8.68 -2.72
N MET A 21 -14.63 -8.84 -1.49
CA MET A 21 -14.49 -7.82 -0.45
C MET A 21 -13.07 -7.85 0.12
N LEU A 22 -12.47 -6.68 0.30
CA LEU A 22 -11.18 -6.58 0.98
C LEU A 22 -11.33 -7.13 2.42
N PRO A 23 -10.55 -8.14 2.81
CA PRO A 23 -10.59 -8.66 4.18
C PRO A 23 -10.29 -7.55 5.20
N GLY A 24 -11.02 -7.54 6.32
CA GLY A 24 -10.81 -6.59 7.39
C GLY A 24 -9.46 -6.83 8.09
N PHE A 25 -8.68 -5.76 8.26
CA PHE A 25 -7.43 -5.77 9.00
C PHE A 25 -7.28 -4.52 9.87
N GLU A 26 -6.39 -4.59 10.85
CA GLU A 26 -6.08 -3.49 11.76
C GLU A 26 -4.67 -2.97 11.53
N VAL A 27 -4.54 -1.64 11.56
CA VAL A 27 -3.27 -0.90 11.42
C VAL A 27 -3.23 0.26 12.41
N LEU A 28 -2.05 0.86 12.64
CA LEU A 28 -1.93 2.09 13.41
C LEU A 28 -1.92 3.30 12.49
N ASP A 29 -2.71 4.31 12.81
CA ASP A 29 -2.61 5.64 12.18
C ASP A 29 -1.38 6.41 12.71
N ILE A 30 -1.10 7.59 12.16
CA ILE A 30 0.05 8.43 12.57
C ILE A 30 -0.03 8.89 14.03
N ALA A 31 -1.22 8.91 14.63
CA ALA A 31 -1.42 9.23 16.04
C ALA A 31 -1.24 8.01 16.97
N GLY A 32 -0.90 6.84 16.41
CA GLY A 32 -0.72 5.59 17.14
C GLY A 32 -2.03 4.91 17.56
N ARG A 33 -3.16 5.31 16.98
CA ARG A 33 -4.47 4.70 17.25
C ARG A 33 -4.68 3.51 16.32
N THR A 34 -5.22 2.42 16.84
CA THR A 34 -5.65 1.29 16.03
C THR A 34 -6.88 1.67 15.22
N VAL A 35 -6.80 1.51 13.90
CA VAL A 35 -7.90 1.71 12.97
C VAL A 35 -8.14 0.45 12.16
N ASN A 36 -9.40 0.15 11.86
CA ASN A 36 -9.80 -0.98 11.04
C ASN A 36 -9.99 -0.55 9.58
N SER A 37 -9.54 -1.38 8.62
CA SER A 37 -9.70 -1.10 7.19
C SER A 37 -11.14 -0.85 6.76
N GLY A 38 -12.12 -1.45 7.45
CA GLY A 38 -13.54 -1.23 7.20
C GLY A 38 -14.00 0.22 7.41
N SER A 39 -13.29 1.00 8.24
CA SER A 39 -13.61 2.43 8.42
C SER A 39 -13.30 3.29 7.18
N PHE A 40 -12.60 2.73 6.20
CA PHE A 40 -12.25 3.39 4.93
C PHE A 40 -13.21 3.04 3.79
N ASN A 41 -14.29 2.32 4.06
CA ASN A 41 -15.28 1.91 3.05
C ASN A 41 -16.24 3.04 2.63
N ASP A 42 -16.12 4.23 3.22
CA ASP A 42 -16.93 5.42 2.92
C ASP A 42 -16.68 6.00 1.51
N ARG A 43 -15.51 5.72 0.92
CA ARG A 43 -15.12 6.18 -0.41
C ARG A 43 -14.13 5.24 -1.08
N PRO A 44 -13.90 5.34 -2.41
CA PRO A 44 -12.87 4.58 -3.09
C PRO A 44 -11.50 4.84 -2.48
N THR A 45 -10.70 3.78 -2.33
CA THR A 45 -9.38 3.86 -1.67
C THR A 45 -8.34 3.11 -2.48
N ILE A 46 -7.20 3.76 -2.70
CA ILE A 46 -5.98 3.14 -3.23
C ILE A 46 -5.12 2.72 -2.03
N TRP A 47 -4.98 1.43 -1.84
CA TRP A 47 -4.14 0.83 -0.80
C TRP A 47 -2.77 0.51 -1.39
N ILE A 48 -1.70 1.08 -0.83
CA ILE A 48 -0.32 0.83 -1.26
C ILE A 48 0.43 0.19 -0.09
N PHE A 49 0.69 -1.10 -0.20
CA PHE A 49 1.53 -1.84 0.74
C PHE A 49 2.98 -1.75 0.29
N HIS A 50 3.82 -1.11 1.10
CA HIS A 50 5.21 -0.85 0.76
C HIS A 50 6.16 -1.37 1.84
N ARG A 51 7.38 -1.70 1.42
CA ARG A 51 8.37 -2.37 2.28
C ARG A 51 8.95 -1.47 3.37
N GLY A 52 8.92 -0.17 3.19
CA GLY A 52 9.45 0.82 4.12
C GLY A 52 10.26 1.92 3.44
N ASN A 53 10.68 2.91 4.21
CA ASN A 53 11.45 4.08 3.74
C ASN A 53 12.83 3.71 3.16
N TRP A 54 13.35 2.55 3.53
CA TRP A 54 14.63 2.03 3.05
C TRP A 54 14.58 1.50 1.60
N CYS A 55 13.39 1.29 1.05
CA CYS A 55 13.19 0.77 -0.30
C CYS A 55 13.12 1.90 -1.32
N PRO A 56 14.17 2.16 -2.13
CA PRO A 56 14.18 3.30 -3.07
C PRO A 56 13.05 3.26 -4.09
N LEU A 57 12.70 2.06 -4.57
CA LEU A 57 11.61 1.87 -5.55
C LEU A 57 10.24 2.15 -4.94
N CYS A 58 10.04 1.77 -3.65
CA CYS A 58 8.82 2.13 -2.94
C CYS A 58 8.73 3.65 -2.79
N MET A 59 9.82 4.30 -2.42
CA MET A 59 9.86 5.75 -2.26
C MET A 59 9.66 6.49 -3.58
N ALA A 60 10.20 5.99 -4.68
CA ALA A 60 9.94 6.53 -6.01
C ALA A 60 8.45 6.46 -6.36
N GLN A 61 7.84 5.28 -6.24
CA GLN A 61 6.40 5.08 -6.47
C GLN A 61 5.55 6.03 -5.62
N ILE A 62 5.83 6.11 -4.32
CA ILE A 62 5.05 6.96 -3.40
C ILE A 62 5.19 8.44 -3.77
N LYS A 63 6.38 8.90 -4.15
CA LYS A 63 6.59 10.28 -4.60
C LYS A 63 5.84 10.60 -5.90
N GLU A 64 5.80 9.67 -6.84
CA GLU A 64 5.03 9.82 -8.07
C GLU A 64 3.53 9.91 -7.78
N VAL A 65 2.99 9.04 -6.94
CA VAL A 65 1.59 9.13 -6.49
C VAL A 65 1.33 10.44 -5.75
N ALA A 66 2.25 10.88 -4.89
CA ALA A 66 2.15 12.14 -4.18
C ALA A 66 2.18 13.35 -5.13
N SER A 67 2.89 13.29 -6.25
CA SER A 67 2.89 14.36 -7.25
C SER A 67 1.52 14.54 -7.92
N GLN A 68 0.71 13.50 -7.95
CA GLN A 68 -0.64 13.49 -8.55
C GLN A 68 -1.77 13.59 -7.50
N TYR A 69 -1.43 13.93 -6.24
CA TYR A 69 -2.41 13.89 -5.14
C TYR A 69 -3.62 14.79 -5.37
N ARG A 70 -3.44 15.93 -6.07
CA ARG A 70 -4.55 16.86 -6.35
C ARG A 70 -5.59 16.25 -7.27
N ASP A 71 -5.15 15.53 -8.29
CA ASP A 71 -6.05 14.87 -9.23
C ASP A 71 -6.80 13.71 -8.55
N ILE A 72 -6.07 12.91 -7.76
CA ILE A 72 -6.65 11.81 -6.99
C ILE A 72 -7.66 12.35 -5.97
N GLN A 73 -7.32 13.41 -5.27
CA GLN A 73 -8.20 14.03 -4.28
C GLN A 73 -9.43 14.67 -4.93
N ALA A 74 -9.27 15.30 -6.10
CA ALA A 74 -10.39 15.87 -6.86
C ALA A 74 -11.39 14.79 -7.32
N MET A 75 -10.95 13.55 -7.47
CA MET A 75 -11.82 12.40 -7.74
C MET A 75 -12.53 11.88 -6.47
N GLY A 76 -12.28 12.43 -5.29
CA GLY A 76 -12.82 11.95 -4.01
C GLY A 76 -12.21 10.63 -3.54
N VAL A 77 -11.06 10.24 -4.08
CA VAL A 77 -10.37 8.98 -3.79
C VAL A 77 -9.37 9.18 -2.65
N ARG A 78 -9.30 8.21 -1.74
CA ARG A 78 -8.33 8.17 -0.66
C ARG A 78 -7.10 7.38 -1.09
N VAL A 79 -5.92 7.79 -0.62
CA VAL A 79 -4.69 7.01 -0.72
C VAL A 79 -4.26 6.58 0.67
N ALA A 80 -4.06 5.30 0.86
CA ALA A 80 -3.64 4.67 2.11
C ALA A 80 -2.30 3.95 1.91
N LEU A 81 -1.26 4.42 2.60
CA LEU A 81 0.08 3.83 2.59
C LEU A 81 0.25 2.97 3.83
N VAL A 82 0.50 1.69 3.63
CA VAL A 82 0.64 0.71 4.72
C VAL A 82 2.02 0.07 4.67
N SER A 83 2.74 0.09 5.79
CA SER A 83 4.07 -0.49 5.90
C SER A 83 4.30 -1.16 7.24
N PRO A 84 5.04 -2.30 7.29
CA PRO A 84 5.41 -2.96 8.54
C PRO A 84 6.59 -2.31 9.25
N GLN A 85 7.17 -1.25 8.71
CA GLN A 85 8.27 -0.52 9.35
C GLN A 85 7.88 0.06 10.72
N SER A 86 8.87 0.33 11.56
CA SER A 86 8.64 0.98 12.86
C SER A 86 7.86 2.28 12.70
N HIS A 87 6.90 2.51 13.59
CA HIS A 87 5.95 3.62 13.52
C HIS A 87 6.60 5.00 13.34
N LYS A 88 7.77 5.22 13.96
CA LYS A 88 8.56 6.45 13.79
C LYS A 88 8.90 6.77 12.33
N TYR A 89 9.16 5.74 11.50
CA TYR A 89 9.47 5.92 10.07
C TYR A 89 8.21 6.22 9.25
N THR A 90 7.06 5.73 9.67
CA THR A 90 5.78 6.10 9.07
C THR A 90 5.45 7.57 9.33
N ILE A 91 5.68 8.04 10.56
CA ILE A 91 5.52 9.47 10.93
C ILE A 91 6.49 10.34 10.12
N ASP A 92 7.78 9.95 10.04
CA ASP A 92 8.79 10.67 9.27
C ASP A 92 8.41 10.78 7.77
N LEU A 93 7.89 9.70 7.19
CA LEU A 93 7.42 9.71 5.81
C LEU A 93 6.24 10.68 5.61
N ALA A 94 5.27 10.67 6.52
CA ALA A 94 4.13 11.58 6.47
C ALA A 94 4.56 13.05 6.53
N GLN A 95 5.50 13.37 7.42
CA GLN A 95 6.03 14.73 7.56
C GLN A 95 6.82 15.18 6.33
N ARG A 96 7.58 14.28 5.71
CA ARG A 96 8.39 14.61 4.53
C ARG A 96 7.58 14.80 3.27
N LEU A 97 6.49 14.06 3.10
CA LEU A 97 5.66 14.15 1.90
C LEU A 97 4.65 15.29 1.99
N ASP A 98 4.16 15.59 3.18
CA ASP A 98 3.19 16.67 3.46
C ASP A 98 1.99 16.66 2.48
N VAL A 99 1.43 15.48 2.27
CA VAL A 99 0.24 15.26 1.43
C VAL A 99 -0.88 14.62 2.26
N PRO A 100 -2.15 14.83 1.91
CA PRO A 100 -3.30 14.33 2.67
C PRO A 100 -3.57 12.84 2.41
N PHE A 101 -2.54 12.01 2.55
CA PHE A 101 -2.65 10.57 2.49
C PHE A 101 -2.78 9.98 3.90
N GLU A 102 -3.34 8.79 3.98
CA GLU A 102 -3.38 8.02 5.21
C GLU A 102 -2.09 7.20 5.33
N PHE A 103 -1.27 7.54 6.32
CA PHE A 103 -0.01 6.85 6.60
C PHE A 103 -0.21 5.89 7.76
N MET A 104 0.02 4.60 7.54
CA MET A 104 -0.33 3.56 8.49
C MET A 104 0.81 2.56 8.71
N THR A 105 0.88 2.06 9.93
CA THR A 105 1.84 1.04 10.34
C THR A 105 1.13 -0.30 10.53
N ASP A 106 1.60 -1.33 9.82
CA ASP A 106 1.16 -2.71 9.98
C ASP A 106 2.01 -3.41 11.06
N VAL A 107 1.53 -3.39 12.29
CA VAL A 107 2.26 -3.97 13.42
C VAL A 107 2.36 -5.48 13.28
N CYS A 108 3.60 -6.00 13.30
CA CYS A 108 3.92 -7.42 13.19
C CYS A 108 3.38 -8.07 11.89
N ASN A 109 3.26 -7.30 10.81
CA ASN A 109 2.77 -7.79 9.52
C ASN A 109 1.37 -8.44 9.59
N ARG A 110 0.52 -8.00 10.52
CA ARG A 110 -0.81 -8.61 10.70
C ARG A 110 -1.73 -8.40 9.50
N ALA A 111 -1.75 -7.18 8.96
CA ALA A 111 -2.50 -6.87 7.75
C ALA A 111 -1.95 -7.66 6.56
N ALA A 112 -0.62 -7.68 6.36
CA ALA A 112 0.01 -8.44 5.30
C ALA A 112 -0.31 -9.93 5.37
N LYS A 113 -0.28 -10.54 6.55
CA LYS A 113 -0.66 -11.96 6.77
C LYS A 113 -2.13 -12.21 6.45
N THR A 114 -3.02 -11.31 6.90
CA THR A 114 -4.46 -11.42 6.60
C THR A 114 -4.73 -11.39 5.09
N LEU A 115 -3.95 -10.57 4.36
CA LEU A 115 -4.09 -10.43 2.91
C LEU A 115 -3.25 -11.44 2.11
N GLY A 116 -2.46 -12.29 2.77
CA GLY A 116 -1.60 -13.27 2.08
C GLY A 116 -0.48 -12.63 1.26
N ILE A 117 0.03 -11.48 1.70
CA ILE A 117 1.10 -10.72 1.04
C ILE A 117 2.37 -10.59 1.87
N ASP A 118 2.49 -11.39 2.93
CA ASP A 118 3.70 -11.52 3.71
C ASP A 118 4.69 -12.48 3.01
N PRO A 119 5.95 -12.09 2.81
CA PRO A 119 6.95 -12.96 2.19
C PRO A 119 7.43 -14.03 3.18
N PRO A 120 7.83 -15.22 2.69
CA PRO A 120 8.35 -16.28 3.55
C PRO A 120 9.72 -15.98 4.18
N CYS A 121 10.42 -14.93 3.74
CA CYS A 121 11.72 -14.50 4.25
C CYS A 121 11.79 -12.98 4.33
N GLY A 122 12.17 -12.51 5.50
CA GLY A 122 12.13 -11.12 5.91
C GLY A 122 13.07 -10.13 5.19
N LEU A 123 13.61 -9.20 5.96
CA LEU A 123 14.46 -8.09 5.50
C LEU A 123 15.77 -8.57 4.84
N PRO A 124 16.28 -7.81 3.87
CA PRO A 124 17.66 -8.00 3.40
C PRO A 124 18.66 -7.91 4.54
N MET A 125 19.66 -8.78 4.51
CA MET A 125 20.69 -8.87 5.54
C MET A 125 21.36 -7.50 5.77
N GLY A 126 21.45 -7.07 7.03
CA GLY A 126 22.05 -5.79 7.41
C GLY A 126 21.06 -4.64 7.65
N MET A 127 19.81 -4.76 7.23
CA MET A 127 18.81 -3.70 7.47
C MET A 127 18.44 -3.55 8.96
N GLN A 128 18.63 -4.61 9.74
CA GLN A 128 18.44 -4.60 11.19
C GLN A 128 19.33 -3.56 11.89
N VAL A 129 20.57 -3.37 11.38
CA VAL A 129 21.50 -2.37 11.92
C VAL A 129 20.98 -0.94 11.76
N LEU A 130 20.12 -0.72 10.75
CA LEU A 130 19.48 0.56 10.49
C LEU A 130 18.14 0.72 11.26
N GLY A 131 17.83 -0.23 12.15
CA GLY A 131 16.60 -0.20 12.94
C GLY A 131 15.34 -0.68 12.21
N TYR A 132 15.50 -1.40 11.11
CA TYR A 132 14.42 -2.09 10.42
C TYR A 132 14.43 -3.55 10.83
N ASP A 133 13.80 -3.85 11.93
CA ASP A 133 13.78 -5.15 12.61
C ASP A 133 12.49 -5.96 12.36
N SER A 134 11.53 -5.34 11.66
CA SER A 134 10.28 -5.99 11.30
C SER A 134 10.37 -6.74 9.97
N ASP A 135 9.56 -7.76 9.84
CA ASP A 135 9.32 -8.43 8.56
C ASP A 135 8.92 -7.41 7.48
N THR A 136 9.21 -7.73 6.23
CA THR A 136 8.78 -6.90 5.10
C THR A 136 7.44 -7.39 4.54
N VAL A 137 6.88 -6.64 3.60
CA VAL A 137 5.66 -6.99 2.87
C VAL A 137 5.96 -7.13 1.38
N LEU A 138 5.25 -7.99 0.68
CA LEU A 138 5.28 -8.01 -0.78
C LEU A 138 4.61 -6.73 -1.31
N PRO A 139 5.32 -5.94 -2.13
CA PRO A 139 4.75 -4.72 -2.66
C PRO A 139 3.46 -5.00 -3.43
N THR A 140 2.39 -4.37 -3.00
CA THR A 140 1.04 -4.64 -3.50
C THR A 140 0.27 -3.35 -3.57
N VAL A 141 -0.52 -3.17 -4.63
CA VAL A 141 -1.48 -2.09 -4.74
C VAL A 141 -2.86 -2.67 -4.95
N VAL A 142 -3.82 -2.22 -4.17
CA VAL A 142 -5.21 -2.64 -4.26
C VAL A 142 -6.08 -1.39 -4.38
N ILE A 143 -7.03 -1.39 -5.31
CA ILE A 143 -8.04 -0.33 -5.41
C ILE A 143 -9.38 -0.93 -5.02
N THR A 144 -10.02 -0.30 -4.03
CA THR A 144 -11.37 -0.66 -3.60
C THR A 144 -12.35 0.44 -3.96
N GLU A 145 -13.55 0.06 -4.36
CA GLU A 145 -14.66 1.00 -4.49
C GLU A 145 -15.26 1.34 -3.13
N GLN A 146 -16.19 2.28 -3.11
CA GLN A 146 -17.02 2.53 -1.93
C GLN A 146 -17.74 1.24 -1.51
N GLY A 147 -17.66 0.89 -0.23
CA GLY A 147 -18.14 -0.39 0.29
C GLY A 147 -17.04 -1.44 0.47
N GLY A 148 -15.82 -1.22 -0.06
CA GLY A 148 -14.65 -2.08 0.18
C GLY A 148 -14.50 -3.27 -0.77
N ARG A 149 -15.24 -3.30 -1.89
CA ARG A 149 -15.03 -4.32 -2.94
C ARG A 149 -13.78 -4.00 -3.76
N ILE A 150 -12.97 -5.01 -4.00
CA ILE A 150 -11.75 -4.91 -4.81
C ILE A 150 -12.13 -4.77 -6.28
N VAL A 151 -11.72 -3.70 -6.93
CA VAL A 151 -11.93 -3.46 -8.37
C VAL A 151 -10.68 -3.66 -9.19
N TRP A 152 -9.52 -3.60 -8.54
CA TRP A 152 -8.22 -3.83 -9.17
C TRP A 152 -7.18 -4.18 -8.10
N ALA A 153 -6.26 -5.08 -8.46
CA ALA A 153 -5.11 -5.42 -7.62
C ALA A 153 -3.89 -5.64 -8.50
N HIS A 154 -2.75 -5.14 -8.05
CA HIS A 154 -1.45 -5.37 -8.65
C HIS A 154 -0.51 -6.00 -7.63
N GLU A 155 -0.20 -7.26 -7.88
CA GLU A 155 0.69 -8.08 -7.08
C GLU A 155 1.95 -8.35 -7.87
N THR A 156 3.00 -7.54 -7.66
CA THR A 156 4.22 -7.71 -8.44
C THR A 156 4.98 -8.99 -8.04
N ASP A 157 5.37 -9.76 -9.01
CA ASP A 157 6.33 -10.87 -8.84
C ASP A 157 7.78 -10.35 -8.81
N ASN A 158 8.03 -9.16 -9.31
CA ASN A 158 9.34 -8.53 -9.34
C ASN A 158 9.31 -7.21 -8.55
N TYR A 159 10.05 -7.12 -7.43
CA TYR A 159 10.07 -5.92 -6.59
C TYR A 159 10.57 -4.65 -7.29
N ARG A 160 11.17 -4.78 -8.48
CA ARG A 160 11.61 -3.65 -9.32
C ARG A 160 10.49 -3.09 -10.20
N VAL A 161 9.40 -3.84 -10.38
CA VAL A 161 8.27 -3.42 -11.19
C VAL A 161 7.21 -2.81 -10.28
N ARG A 162 6.79 -1.60 -10.60
CA ARG A 162 5.68 -0.89 -9.93
C ARG A 162 4.76 -0.35 -11.00
N PRO A 163 3.44 -0.38 -10.80
CA PRO A 163 2.53 0.30 -11.69
C PRO A 163 2.73 1.81 -11.57
N GLU A 164 2.69 2.50 -12.70
CA GLU A 164 2.74 3.95 -12.75
C GLU A 164 1.42 4.55 -12.24
N PRO A 165 1.44 5.76 -11.64
CA PRO A 165 0.24 6.39 -11.09
C PRO A 165 -0.88 6.61 -12.10
N GLU A 166 -0.54 6.81 -13.37
CA GLU A 166 -1.51 6.94 -14.47
C GLU A 166 -2.42 5.72 -14.57
N ILE A 167 -1.89 4.52 -14.30
CA ILE A 167 -2.67 3.28 -14.29
C ILE A 167 -3.77 3.34 -13.23
N TYR A 168 -3.47 3.91 -12.05
CA TYR A 168 -4.49 4.06 -10.99
C TYR A 168 -5.60 5.01 -11.43
N LEU A 169 -5.24 6.14 -12.04
CA LEU A 169 -6.19 7.12 -12.53
C LEU A 169 -7.07 6.53 -13.66
N ASP A 170 -6.50 5.76 -14.54
CA ASP A 170 -7.23 5.08 -15.61
C ASP A 170 -8.20 4.05 -15.07
N VAL A 171 -7.78 3.22 -14.11
CA VAL A 171 -8.67 2.27 -13.42
C VAL A 171 -9.83 2.99 -12.75
N LEU A 172 -9.57 4.09 -12.06
CA LEU A 172 -10.61 4.88 -11.38
C LEU A 172 -11.62 5.47 -12.38
N ARG A 173 -11.16 5.94 -13.52
CA ARG A 173 -12.02 6.48 -14.60
C ARG A 173 -12.84 5.37 -15.25
N ASP A 174 -12.19 4.27 -15.64
CA ASP A 174 -12.83 3.15 -16.33
C ASP A 174 -13.89 2.45 -15.47
N LYS A 175 -13.67 2.42 -14.16
CA LYS A 175 -14.65 1.87 -13.21
C LYS A 175 -15.70 2.88 -12.73
N GLY A 176 -15.62 4.13 -13.18
CA GLY A 176 -16.57 5.17 -12.77
C GLY A 176 -16.51 5.52 -11.29
N LEU A 177 -15.35 5.33 -10.64
CA LEU A 177 -15.16 5.52 -9.20
C LEU A 177 -14.91 7.00 -8.83
N ILE A 178 -15.26 7.92 -9.69
CA ILE A 178 -15.14 9.36 -9.44
C ILE A 178 -16.30 9.79 -8.57
N VAL A 179 -16.01 10.21 -7.35
CA VAL A 179 -16.98 10.90 -6.49
C VAL A 179 -16.84 12.39 -6.77
N PRO A 180 -17.86 13.07 -7.33
CA PRO A 180 -17.75 14.50 -7.56
C PRO A 180 -17.50 15.21 -6.23
N ALA A 181 -16.54 16.13 -6.23
CA ALA A 181 -16.31 17.01 -5.09
C ALA A 181 -17.61 17.79 -4.82
N THR A 182 -18.21 17.59 -3.65
CA THR A 182 -19.33 18.41 -3.13
C THR A 182 -18.80 19.71 -2.58
#